data_84c1af060a518adaf6bcda62136d3011
#
_entry.id   84c1af060a518adaf6bcda62136d3011
#
_cell.length_a   1.000
_cell.length_b   1.000
_cell.length_c   1.000
_cell.angle_alpha   90.00
_cell.angle_beta   90.00
_cell.angle_gamma   90.00
#
_symmetry.space_group_name_H-M   'P 1'
#
loop_
_entity.id
_entity.type
_entity.pdbx_description
1 polymer ?
#
loop_
_entity_poly.entity_id
_entity_poly.type
_entity_poly.pdbx_seq_one_letter_code
_entity_poly.pdbx_strand_id
1 'polypeptide(L)'
;MTDAHPQPAKRIRIGRTPDNDVALTGDLDVSRYHAELHRNPDGSFEIVDLGSHNGTYVNGKRITRKMLTEQDVISIGRATFRLSGGELRQDADESPGNLPAMTSTHDVVAAYWAAAEARDWDAFGALLADDVLYRGPQTREQVRGPDPYIRFNVEGFPYDWHLTVQRIVGEGQHAASWIEFTGPEGTQPGLCFFDLTDDGKIARITDFWPEPYELPASRAHLVERY
;
A
#
# COMPACT_ATOMS: atom_id res chain seq x y z
N MET A 1 -8.31 43.46 29.43
CA MET A 1 -8.24 42.08 29.92
C MET A 1 -9.39 41.37 29.31
N THR A 2 -9.14 40.65 28.22
CA THR A 2 -10.16 39.83 27.52
C THR A 2 -10.08 38.45 28.13
N ASP A 3 -11.15 38.10 28.91
CA ASP A 3 -11.35 36.77 29.44
C ASP A 3 -11.46 35.74 28.27
N ALA A 4 -10.37 35.04 28.01
CA ALA A 4 -10.42 33.89 27.15
C ALA A 4 -11.10 32.76 27.90
N HIS A 5 -12.39 32.56 27.63
CA HIS A 5 -13.08 31.35 28.08
C HIS A 5 -12.38 30.11 27.49
N PRO A 6 -12.01 29.13 28.31
CA PRO A 6 -11.46 27.89 27.80
C PRO A 6 -12.49 27.22 26.91
N GLN A 7 -12.19 27.04 25.65
CA GLN A 7 -13.06 26.32 24.74
C GLN A 7 -13.11 24.83 25.13
N PRO A 8 -14.27 24.18 25.04
CA PRO A 8 -14.37 22.77 25.37
C PRO A 8 -13.42 21.93 24.50
N ALA A 9 -12.78 20.94 25.11
CA ALA A 9 -11.94 20.00 24.40
C ALA A 9 -12.76 19.36 23.28
N LYS A 10 -12.37 19.58 22.03
CA LYS A 10 -13.04 19.02 20.85
C LYS A 10 -12.21 17.82 20.36
N ARG A 11 -12.88 16.68 20.18
CA ARG A 11 -12.30 15.49 19.56
C ARG A 11 -12.84 15.37 18.15
N ILE A 12 -11.98 15.04 17.21
CA ILE A 12 -12.31 14.75 15.82
C ILE A 12 -11.86 13.32 15.55
N ARG A 13 -12.80 12.42 15.29
CA ARG A 13 -12.53 11.02 14.94
C ARG A 13 -12.25 10.89 13.45
N ILE A 14 -11.24 10.12 13.13
CA ILE A 14 -10.80 9.86 11.76
C ILE A 14 -10.82 8.35 11.54
N GLY A 15 -11.44 7.90 10.46
CA GLY A 15 -11.50 6.48 10.16
C GLY A 15 -12.34 6.17 8.92
N ARG A 16 -12.37 4.89 8.54
CA ARG A 16 -13.01 4.45 7.30
C ARG A 16 -14.54 4.43 7.37
N THR A 17 -15.14 4.26 8.54
CA THR A 17 -16.60 4.19 8.67
C THR A 17 -17.25 5.57 8.63
N PRO A 18 -18.49 5.68 8.07
CA PRO A 18 -19.17 6.96 7.89
C PRO A 18 -19.51 7.70 9.20
N ASP A 19 -19.45 7.04 10.34
CA ASP A 19 -19.73 7.61 11.67
C ASP A 19 -18.53 8.33 12.30
N ASN A 20 -17.39 8.40 11.60
CA ASN A 20 -16.29 9.27 11.97
C ASN A 20 -16.55 10.72 11.53
N ASP A 21 -16.00 11.69 12.26
CA ASP A 21 -16.09 13.11 11.89
C ASP A 21 -15.35 13.39 10.56
N VAL A 22 -14.25 12.66 10.32
CA VAL A 22 -13.54 12.59 9.03
C VAL A 22 -13.62 11.16 8.54
N ALA A 23 -14.54 10.91 7.63
CA ALA A 23 -14.78 9.58 7.06
C ALA A 23 -13.97 9.38 5.77
N LEU A 24 -12.97 8.52 5.84
CA LEU A 24 -12.12 8.12 4.71
C LEU A 24 -12.71 6.87 4.04
N THR A 25 -13.93 6.98 3.55
CA THR A 25 -14.70 5.88 2.96
C THR A 25 -14.06 5.45 1.64
N GLY A 26 -13.81 4.13 1.50
CA GLY A 26 -13.18 3.58 0.30
C GLY A 26 -11.67 3.37 0.42
N ASP A 27 -11.03 3.90 1.45
CA ASP A 27 -9.63 3.61 1.75
C ASP A 27 -9.54 2.38 2.67
N LEU A 28 -9.16 1.23 2.10
CA LEU A 28 -9.05 -0.05 2.83
C LEU A 28 -7.84 -0.08 3.76
N ASP A 29 -6.88 0.82 3.59
CA ASP A 29 -5.72 0.97 4.45
C ASP A 29 -6.05 1.70 5.75
N VAL A 30 -7.24 2.30 5.83
CA VAL A 30 -7.72 2.99 7.02
C VAL A 30 -8.60 2.08 7.88
N SER A 31 -8.27 1.95 9.16
CA SER A 31 -9.10 1.23 10.14
C SER A 31 -10.47 1.90 10.30
N ARG A 32 -11.50 1.14 10.71
CA ARG A 32 -12.86 1.67 10.93
C ARG A 32 -12.84 2.91 11.83
N TYR A 33 -12.11 2.85 12.92
CA TYR A 33 -11.73 3.93 13.82
C TYR A 33 -10.20 3.93 13.86
N HIS A 34 -9.58 4.95 13.27
CA HIS A 34 -8.13 4.92 13.01
C HIS A 34 -7.36 5.81 13.97
N ALA A 35 -7.76 7.05 14.07
CA ALA A 35 -7.12 8.06 14.92
C ALA A 35 -8.11 9.06 15.46
N GLU A 36 -7.71 9.79 16.51
CA GLU A 36 -8.40 10.95 17.04
C GLU A 36 -7.49 12.17 17.09
N LEU A 37 -7.99 13.29 16.61
CA LEU A 37 -7.37 14.59 16.84
C LEU A 37 -8.03 15.26 18.05
N HIS A 38 -7.24 15.54 19.05
CA HIS A 38 -7.69 16.21 20.28
C HIS A 38 -7.25 17.68 20.26
N ARG A 39 -8.18 18.60 20.46
CA ARG A 39 -7.87 19.99 20.75
C ARG A 39 -7.84 20.18 22.26
N ASN A 40 -6.71 20.59 22.79
CA ASN A 40 -6.49 20.86 24.19
C ASN A 40 -7.07 22.24 24.61
N PRO A 41 -7.34 22.45 25.91
CA PRO A 41 -7.84 23.74 26.41
C PRO A 41 -6.90 24.92 26.17
N ASP A 42 -5.61 24.68 26.01
CA ASP A 42 -4.58 25.69 25.69
C ASP A 42 -4.53 26.03 24.19
N GLY A 43 -5.37 25.38 23.37
CA GLY A 43 -5.44 25.57 21.93
C GLY A 43 -4.47 24.70 21.13
N SER A 44 -3.61 23.91 21.79
CA SER A 44 -2.74 22.94 21.13
C SER A 44 -3.53 21.73 20.60
N PHE A 45 -2.92 20.98 19.68
CA PHE A 45 -3.53 19.79 19.08
C PHE A 45 -2.65 18.57 19.33
N GLU A 46 -3.29 17.45 19.59
CA GLU A 46 -2.66 16.14 19.74
C GLU A 46 -3.35 15.14 18.83
N ILE A 47 -2.58 14.38 18.03
CA ILE A 47 -3.07 13.23 17.27
C ILE A 47 -2.77 11.96 18.05
N VAL A 48 -3.76 11.06 18.14
CA VAL A 48 -3.67 9.78 18.85
C VAL A 48 -4.10 8.68 17.90
N ASP A 49 -3.23 7.70 17.67
CA ASP A 49 -3.56 6.47 16.96
C ASP A 49 -4.39 5.55 17.87
N LEU A 50 -5.49 5.01 17.37
CA LEU A 50 -6.40 4.14 18.13
C LEU A 50 -6.05 2.65 18.02
N GLY A 51 -4.79 2.31 17.79
CA GLY A 51 -4.36 0.94 17.51
C GLY A 51 -4.72 0.52 16.09
N SER A 52 -4.55 1.44 15.15
CA SER A 52 -4.85 1.21 13.76
C SER A 52 -3.95 0.14 13.14
N HIS A 53 -4.46 -0.59 12.13
CA HIS A 53 -3.73 -1.68 11.50
C HIS A 53 -2.45 -1.18 10.82
N ASN A 54 -2.57 -0.18 9.96
CA ASN A 54 -1.44 0.35 9.19
C ASN A 54 -0.71 1.51 9.87
N GLY A 55 -1.25 2.06 10.95
CA GLY A 55 -0.65 3.13 11.74
C GLY A 55 -0.96 4.54 11.24
N THR A 56 -0.79 5.49 12.15
CA THR A 56 -0.81 6.93 11.88
C THR A 56 0.61 7.44 11.82
N TYR A 57 0.90 8.29 10.84
CA TYR A 57 2.24 8.85 10.63
C TYR A 57 2.21 10.36 10.75
N VAL A 58 3.25 10.94 11.34
CA VAL A 58 3.48 12.39 11.35
C VAL A 58 4.89 12.67 10.86
N ASN A 59 5.00 13.42 9.78
CA ASN A 59 6.26 13.70 9.08
C ASN A 59 7.02 12.40 8.73
N GLY A 60 6.29 11.39 8.23
CA GLY A 60 6.82 10.09 7.84
C GLY A 60 7.20 9.16 8.98
N LYS A 61 7.00 9.53 10.26
CA LYS A 61 7.28 8.67 11.42
C LYS A 61 5.98 8.12 11.99
N ARG A 62 5.88 6.81 12.16
CA ARG A 62 4.75 6.16 12.83
C ARG A 62 4.67 6.64 14.27
N ILE A 63 3.47 6.98 14.71
CA ILE A 63 3.21 7.47 16.06
C ILE A 63 2.11 6.66 16.73
N THR A 64 2.11 6.66 18.05
CA THR A 64 0.95 6.28 18.86
C THR A 64 0.24 7.52 19.37
N ARG A 65 1.01 8.59 19.61
CA ARG A 65 0.53 9.89 20.08
C ARG A 65 1.57 10.97 19.78
N LYS A 66 1.11 12.14 19.33
CA LYS A 66 2.02 13.28 19.08
C LYS A 66 1.30 14.62 19.20
N MET A 67 1.90 15.56 19.93
CA MET A 67 1.53 16.96 19.88
C MET A 67 1.89 17.53 18.51
N LEU A 68 0.95 18.23 17.88
CA LEU A 68 1.08 18.76 16.53
C LEU A 68 1.46 20.22 16.52
N THR A 69 2.21 20.62 15.51
CA THR A 69 2.48 21.98 15.10
C THR A 69 1.82 22.25 13.75
N GLU A 70 1.66 23.52 13.36
CA GLU A 70 1.07 23.90 12.05
C GLU A 70 1.87 23.41 10.83
N GLN A 71 3.11 22.95 11.03
CA GLN A 71 3.98 22.44 9.96
C GLN A 71 3.93 20.91 9.84
N ASP A 72 3.27 20.24 10.79
CA ASP A 72 3.23 18.78 10.78
C ASP A 72 2.28 18.27 9.69
N VAL A 73 2.76 17.26 8.98
CA VAL A 73 2.02 16.51 7.96
C VAL A 73 1.58 15.20 8.58
N ILE A 74 0.28 14.96 8.62
CA ILE A 74 -0.32 13.73 9.15
C ILE A 74 -0.74 12.85 7.99
N SER A 75 -0.33 11.59 7.98
CA SER A 75 -0.74 10.61 6.96
C SER A 75 -1.51 9.47 7.60
N ILE A 76 -2.67 9.16 7.07
CA ILE A 76 -3.60 8.10 7.49
C ILE A 76 -4.14 7.40 6.24
N GLY A 77 -3.68 6.18 5.97
CA GLY A 77 -3.93 5.54 4.69
C GLY A 77 -3.39 6.41 3.55
N ARG A 78 -4.22 6.67 2.55
CA ARG A 78 -3.88 7.54 1.41
C ARG A 78 -4.12 9.02 1.68
N ALA A 79 -4.80 9.36 2.76
CA ALA A 79 -5.14 10.73 3.09
C ALA A 79 -3.99 11.44 3.81
N THR A 80 -3.72 12.67 3.38
CA THR A 80 -2.77 13.57 4.01
C THR A 80 -3.49 14.77 4.58
N PHE A 81 -3.13 15.16 5.80
CA PHE A 81 -3.72 16.27 6.50
C PHE A 81 -2.66 17.22 7.02
N ARG A 82 -3.02 18.50 7.10
CA ARG A 82 -2.24 19.54 7.78
C ARG A 82 -3.13 20.29 8.77
N LEU A 83 -2.50 20.74 9.85
CA LEU A 83 -3.12 21.67 10.76
C LEU A 83 -2.87 23.09 10.24
N SER A 84 -3.94 23.83 9.98
CA SER A 84 -3.85 25.23 9.51
C SER A 84 -4.92 26.08 10.18
N GLY A 85 -4.49 27.13 10.88
CA GLY A 85 -5.38 28.04 11.58
C GLY A 85 -6.26 27.36 12.65
N GLY A 86 -5.78 26.26 13.22
CA GLY A 86 -6.53 25.49 14.23
C GLY A 86 -7.60 24.57 13.66
N GLU A 87 -7.57 24.28 12.37
CA GLU A 87 -8.43 23.31 11.70
C GLU A 87 -7.58 22.24 11.01
N LEU A 88 -8.07 20.99 11.07
CA LEU A 88 -7.51 19.89 10.28
C LEU A 88 -8.02 20.06 8.85
N ARG A 89 -7.12 20.26 7.91
CA ARG A 89 -7.44 20.30 6.48
C ARG A 89 -6.85 19.07 5.80
N GLN A 90 -7.68 18.42 5.03
CA GLN A 90 -7.21 17.40 4.11
C GLN A 90 -6.63 18.14 2.90
N ASP A 91 -5.39 17.85 2.55
CA ASP A 91 -4.82 18.33 1.30
C ASP A 91 -5.64 17.70 0.16
N ALA A 92 -6.44 18.52 -0.54
CA ALA A 92 -7.03 18.09 -1.79
C ALA A 92 -5.89 17.91 -2.79
N ASP A 93 -5.96 16.85 -3.56
CA ASP A 93 -4.99 16.36 -4.55
C ASP A 93 -4.37 17.48 -5.41
N GLU A 94 -3.48 18.27 -4.81
CA GLU A 94 -2.57 19.16 -5.51
C GLU A 94 -1.15 18.75 -5.15
N SER A 95 -0.46 18.20 -6.12
CA SER A 95 0.95 17.88 -6.06
C SER A 95 1.77 19.05 -5.50
N PRO A 96 2.29 18.96 -4.27
CA PRO A 96 3.31 19.91 -3.84
C PRO A 96 4.67 19.37 -4.23
N GLY A 97 5.44 20.20 -4.85
CA GLY A 97 6.83 19.93 -5.05
C GLY A 97 7.54 19.56 -3.75
N ASN A 98 8.21 18.42 -3.79
CA ASN A 98 9.39 18.09 -3.01
C ASN A 98 9.25 17.67 -1.54
N LEU A 99 8.42 16.65 -1.26
CA LEU A 99 8.76 15.55 -0.33
C LEU A 99 8.17 14.30 -0.97
N PRO A 100 8.86 13.15 -1.05
CA PRO A 100 8.28 11.95 -1.63
C PRO A 100 7.07 11.59 -0.76
N ALA A 101 5.87 11.64 -1.35
CA ALA A 101 4.74 10.90 -0.81
C ALA A 101 5.28 9.51 -0.55
N MET A 102 5.24 9.03 0.69
CA MET A 102 5.56 7.62 0.95
C MET A 102 4.48 6.83 0.24
N THR A 103 4.80 6.43 -0.98
CA THR A 103 3.99 5.53 -1.77
C THR A 103 3.84 4.27 -0.93
N SER A 104 2.64 3.89 -0.54
CA SER A 104 2.46 2.70 0.27
C SER A 104 3.02 1.50 -0.49
N THR A 105 3.47 0.49 0.24
CA THR A 105 3.93 -0.77 -0.37
C THR A 105 2.87 -1.35 -1.30
N HIS A 106 1.59 -1.21 -0.94
CA HIS A 106 0.45 -1.54 -1.79
C HIS A 106 0.49 -0.76 -3.12
N ASP A 107 0.72 0.56 -3.10
CA ASP A 107 0.69 1.40 -4.30
C ASP A 107 1.87 1.10 -5.22
N VAL A 108 3.05 0.82 -4.65
CA VAL A 108 4.23 0.37 -5.44
C VAL A 108 3.93 -0.93 -6.17
N VAL A 109 3.33 -1.92 -5.50
CA VAL A 109 2.98 -3.19 -6.12
C VAL A 109 1.83 -3.04 -7.11
N ALA A 110 0.86 -2.16 -6.85
CA ALA A 110 -0.19 -1.84 -7.82
C ALA A 110 0.39 -1.18 -9.08
N ALA A 111 1.30 -0.22 -8.92
CA ALA A 111 2.00 0.43 -10.04
C ALA A 111 2.85 -0.57 -10.83
N TYR A 112 3.53 -1.51 -10.15
CA TYR A 112 4.31 -2.58 -10.78
C TYR A 112 3.44 -3.43 -11.73
N TRP A 113 2.29 -3.89 -11.28
CA TRP A 113 1.38 -4.68 -12.10
C TRP A 113 0.73 -3.85 -13.22
N ALA A 114 0.39 -2.59 -12.95
CA ALA A 114 -0.15 -1.68 -13.97
C ALA A 114 0.86 -1.41 -15.09
N ALA A 115 2.13 -1.19 -14.76
CA ALA A 115 3.21 -0.99 -15.72
C ALA A 115 3.46 -2.26 -16.55
N ALA A 116 3.45 -3.44 -15.92
CA ALA A 116 3.58 -4.71 -16.61
C ALA A 116 2.44 -4.95 -17.60
N GLU A 117 1.18 -4.76 -17.19
CA GLU A 117 0.00 -4.88 -18.06
C GLU A 117 0.05 -3.90 -19.23
N ALA A 118 0.46 -2.66 -18.98
CA ALA A 118 0.62 -1.64 -20.02
C ALA A 118 1.84 -1.85 -20.92
N ARG A 119 2.75 -2.76 -20.59
CA ARG A 119 4.07 -2.92 -21.25
C ARG A 119 4.94 -1.66 -21.15
N ASP A 120 4.67 -0.83 -20.14
CA ASP A 120 5.50 0.34 -19.84
C ASP A 120 6.74 -0.08 -19.06
N TRP A 121 7.74 -0.56 -19.79
CA TRP A 121 8.97 -1.09 -19.21
C TRP A 121 9.85 -0.03 -18.57
N ASP A 122 9.70 1.23 -18.97
CA ASP A 122 10.40 2.35 -18.33
C ASP A 122 9.80 2.62 -16.95
N ALA A 123 8.47 2.72 -16.84
CA ALA A 123 7.78 2.84 -15.57
C ALA A 123 7.98 1.61 -14.67
N PHE A 124 7.97 0.41 -15.25
CA PHE A 124 8.25 -0.84 -14.55
C PHE A 124 9.66 -0.84 -13.94
N GLY A 125 10.67 -0.52 -14.74
CA GLY A 125 12.06 -0.45 -14.29
C GLY A 125 12.30 0.62 -13.23
N ALA A 126 11.59 1.74 -13.31
CA ALA A 126 11.69 2.82 -12.33
C ALA A 126 11.22 2.42 -10.92
N LEU A 127 10.44 1.35 -10.77
CA LEU A 127 9.98 0.82 -9.48
C LEU A 127 10.98 -0.15 -8.83
N LEU A 128 11.97 -0.63 -9.58
CA LEU A 128 12.92 -1.65 -9.14
C LEU A 128 14.16 -1.02 -8.47
N ALA A 129 14.71 -1.70 -7.48
CA ALA A 129 16.02 -1.38 -6.93
C ALA A 129 17.11 -1.81 -7.92
N ASP A 130 18.28 -1.16 -7.87
CA ASP A 130 19.42 -1.43 -8.78
C ASP A 130 19.92 -2.88 -8.69
N ASP A 131 19.76 -3.50 -7.52
CA ASP A 131 20.15 -4.88 -7.23
C ASP A 131 18.93 -5.83 -7.08
N VAL A 132 17.78 -5.47 -7.63
CA VAL A 132 16.57 -6.27 -7.55
C VAL A 132 16.83 -7.74 -7.87
N LEU A 133 16.21 -8.62 -7.09
CA LEU A 133 16.32 -10.06 -7.25
C LEU A 133 14.93 -10.69 -7.46
N TYR A 134 14.69 -11.16 -8.67
CA TYR A 134 13.55 -12.03 -9.00
C TYR A 134 13.89 -13.50 -8.74
N ARG A 135 12.94 -14.27 -8.24
CA ARG A 135 13.02 -15.72 -8.04
C ARG A 135 11.73 -16.43 -8.43
N GLY A 136 11.87 -17.51 -9.19
CA GLY A 136 10.85 -18.50 -9.46
C GLY A 136 11.18 -19.83 -8.74
N PRO A 137 10.69 -20.09 -7.52
CA PRO A 137 11.07 -21.27 -6.75
C PRO A 137 10.72 -22.60 -7.41
N GLN A 138 9.64 -22.64 -8.20
CA GLN A 138 9.18 -23.85 -8.88
C GLN A 138 10.14 -24.27 -10.01
N THR A 139 10.67 -23.32 -10.76
CA THR A 139 11.64 -23.55 -11.84
C THR A 139 13.08 -23.49 -11.34
N ARG A 140 13.29 -22.99 -10.10
CA ARG A 140 14.61 -22.75 -9.48
C ARG A 140 15.45 -21.71 -10.23
N GLU A 141 14.82 -20.80 -10.92
CA GLU A 141 15.48 -19.72 -11.63
C GLU A 141 15.53 -18.44 -10.79
N GLN A 142 16.46 -17.57 -11.15
CA GLN A 142 16.57 -16.23 -10.61
C GLN A 142 17.13 -15.27 -11.65
N VAL A 143 16.72 -14.00 -11.55
CA VAL A 143 17.22 -12.89 -12.36
C VAL A 143 17.62 -11.76 -11.43
N ARG A 144 18.74 -11.10 -11.71
CA ARG A 144 19.28 -10.02 -10.89
C ARG A 144 19.46 -8.75 -11.71
N GLY A 145 19.01 -7.64 -11.15
CA GLY A 145 19.07 -6.29 -11.74
C GLY A 145 17.89 -5.97 -12.66
N PRO A 146 17.59 -4.66 -12.82
CA PRO A 146 16.42 -4.19 -13.58
C PRO A 146 16.45 -4.62 -15.05
N ASP A 147 17.52 -4.32 -15.80
CA ASP A 147 17.59 -4.59 -17.23
C ASP A 147 17.46 -6.09 -17.57
N PRO A 148 18.17 -7.02 -16.89
CA PRO A 148 17.94 -8.45 -17.10
C PRO A 148 16.52 -8.90 -16.75
N TYR A 149 15.92 -8.30 -15.74
CA TYR A 149 14.55 -8.67 -15.32
C TYR A 149 13.49 -8.15 -16.32
N ILE A 150 13.65 -6.93 -16.84
CA ILE A 150 12.81 -6.41 -17.93
C ILE A 150 12.94 -7.32 -19.15
N ARG A 151 14.18 -7.66 -19.55
CA ARG A 151 14.41 -8.54 -20.68
C ARG A 151 13.79 -9.94 -20.48
N PHE A 152 13.85 -10.48 -19.27
CA PHE A 152 13.18 -11.73 -18.91
C PHE A 152 11.67 -11.65 -19.18
N ASN A 153 11.01 -10.56 -18.78
CA ASN A 153 9.57 -10.37 -19.02
C ASN A 153 9.24 -10.17 -20.51
N VAL A 154 10.10 -9.49 -21.27
CA VAL A 154 9.88 -9.24 -22.71
C VAL A 154 10.14 -10.47 -23.55
N GLU A 155 11.27 -11.15 -23.33
CA GLU A 155 11.71 -12.29 -24.15
C GLU A 155 11.10 -13.63 -23.69
N GLY A 156 10.83 -13.75 -22.37
CA GLY A 156 10.26 -14.96 -21.79
C GLY A 156 8.78 -15.16 -22.11
N PHE A 157 8.05 -14.08 -22.41
CA PHE A 157 6.63 -14.12 -22.74
C PHE A 157 6.34 -13.44 -24.09
N PRO A 158 6.81 -14.02 -25.21
CA PRO A 158 6.74 -13.40 -26.55
C PRO A 158 5.37 -13.51 -27.22
N TYR A 159 4.32 -13.69 -26.47
CA TYR A 159 2.94 -13.81 -26.91
C TYR A 159 2.06 -12.77 -26.23
N ASP A 160 0.83 -12.63 -26.72
CA ASP A 160 -0.16 -11.76 -26.08
C ASP A 160 -0.61 -12.33 -24.75
N TRP A 161 -0.59 -11.50 -23.70
CA TRP A 161 -0.99 -11.90 -22.35
C TRP A 161 -1.58 -10.71 -21.59
N HIS A 162 -2.39 -10.99 -20.61
CA HIS A 162 -3.03 -10.00 -19.75
C HIS A 162 -2.91 -10.37 -18.28
N LEU A 163 -2.85 -9.36 -17.43
CA LEU A 163 -2.82 -9.49 -15.98
C LEU A 163 -4.05 -8.84 -15.36
N THR A 164 -4.67 -9.54 -14.42
CA THR A 164 -5.72 -8.98 -13.57
C THR A 164 -5.33 -9.13 -12.13
N VAL A 165 -5.19 -8.02 -11.43
CA VAL A 165 -4.89 -8.02 -9.99
C VAL A 165 -6.16 -8.32 -9.22
N GLN A 166 -6.17 -9.44 -8.50
CA GLN A 166 -7.28 -9.88 -7.66
C GLN A 166 -7.18 -9.29 -6.25
N ARG A 167 -5.95 -9.23 -5.72
CA ARG A 167 -5.69 -8.71 -4.38
C ARG A 167 -4.24 -8.31 -4.21
N ILE A 168 -4.01 -7.22 -3.49
CA ILE A 168 -2.71 -6.84 -2.95
C ILE A 168 -2.88 -6.67 -1.44
N VAL A 169 -1.96 -7.19 -0.67
CA VAL A 169 -1.82 -6.95 0.77
C VAL A 169 -0.39 -6.50 1.03
N GLY A 170 -0.20 -5.47 1.87
CA GLY A 170 1.13 -4.95 2.16
C GLY A 170 1.19 -4.37 3.56
N GLU A 171 2.33 -4.57 4.22
CA GLU A 171 2.64 -4.01 5.53
C GLU A 171 4.15 -3.70 5.61
N GLY A 172 4.46 -2.47 6.01
CA GLY A 172 5.86 -2.02 6.07
C GLY A 172 6.53 -2.13 4.71
N GLN A 173 7.58 -2.93 4.61
CA GLN A 173 8.36 -3.17 3.38
C GLN A 173 7.97 -4.46 2.66
N HIS A 174 6.93 -5.14 3.09
CA HIS A 174 6.53 -6.43 2.56
C HIS A 174 5.15 -6.36 1.93
N ALA A 175 4.98 -7.03 0.79
CA ALA A 175 3.68 -7.19 0.18
C ALA A 175 3.53 -8.58 -0.44
N ALA A 176 2.28 -8.96 -0.64
CA ALA A 176 1.91 -10.08 -1.49
C ALA A 176 0.78 -9.68 -2.43
N SER A 177 0.76 -10.24 -3.62
CA SER A 177 -0.33 -10.09 -4.56
C SER A 177 -0.83 -11.44 -5.04
N TRP A 178 -2.14 -11.49 -5.28
CA TRP A 178 -2.78 -12.52 -6.08
C TRP A 178 -3.20 -11.89 -7.41
N ILE A 179 -2.74 -12.47 -8.50
CA ILE A 179 -3.08 -12.05 -9.85
C ILE A 179 -3.67 -13.23 -10.64
N GLU A 180 -4.36 -12.90 -11.72
CA GLU A 180 -4.66 -13.84 -12.80
C GLU A 180 -3.85 -13.44 -14.02
N PHE A 181 -3.13 -14.40 -14.56
CA PHE A 181 -2.40 -14.28 -15.82
C PHE A 181 -3.15 -15.03 -16.90
N THR A 182 -3.50 -14.35 -17.97
CA THR A 182 -4.16 -14.93 -19.13
C THR A 182 -3.21 -14.91 -20.33
N GLY A 183 -2.90 -16.07 -20.84
CA GLY A 183 -2.04 -16.27 -22.01
C GLY A 183 -2.65 -17.27 -22.99
N PRO A 184 -1.87 -17.76 -23.98
CA PRO A 184 -2.36 -18.71 -24.99
C PRO A 184 -2.91 -20.03 -24.42
N GLU A 185 -2.44 -20.45 -23.26
CA GLU A 185 -2.84 -21.69 -22.59
C GLU A 185 -4.04 -21.52 -21.64
N GLY A 186 -4.57 -20.28 -21.54
CA GLY A 186 -5.68 -19.93 -20.68
C GLY A 186 -5.29 -19.03 -19.52
N THR A 187 -6.14 -19.02 -18.49
CA THR A 187 -5.93 -18.20 -17.28
C THR A 187 -5.41 -19.06 -16.14
N GLN A 188 -4.36 -18.58 -15.48
CA GLN A 188 -3.78 -19.23 -14.31
C GLN A 188 -3.52 -18.21 -13.18
N PRO A 189 -3.63 -18.64 -11.90
CA PRO A 189 -3.33 -17.76 -10.78
C PRO A 189 -1.81 -17.59 -10.60
N GLY A 190 -1.39 -16.40 -10.18
CA GLY A 190 -0.04 -16.10 -9.72
C GLY A 190 -0.08 -15.55 -8.30
N LEU A 191 0.87 -15.99 -7.47
CA LEU A 191 1.08 -15.47 -6.12
C LEU A 191 2.49 -14.91 -6.04
N CYS A 192 2.59 -13.60 -5.82
CA CYS A 192 3.87 -12.90 -5.81
C CYS A 192 4.11 -12.25 -4.47
N PHE A 193 5.31 -12.38 -3.96
CA PHE A 193 5.78 -11.75 -2.72
C PHE A 193 6.84 -10.72 -3.05
N PHE A 194 6.76 -9.58 -2.39
CA PHE A 194 7.64 -8.43 -2.61
C PHE A 194 8.30 -8.00 -1.31
N ASP A 195 9.61 -7.72 -1.39
CA ASP A 195 10.32 -6.97 -0.36
C ASP A 195 10.79 -5.65 -0.97
N LEU A 196 10.53 -4.55 -0.27
CA LEU A 196 10.91 -3.20 -0.69
C LEU A 196 12.09 -2.70 0.14
N THR A 197 12.82 -1.75 -0.44
CA THR A 197 13.84 -0.95 0.25
C THR A 197 13.21 0.15 1.09
N ASP A 198 14.00 0.79 1.96
CA ASP A 198 13.57 1.93 2.79
C ASP A 198 13.08 3.13 1.96
N ASP A 199 13.60 3.28 0.73
CA ASP A 199 13.21 4.33 -0.22
C ASP A 199 12.07 3.90 -1.16
N GLY A 200 11.43 2.76 -0.89
CA GLY A 200 10.22 2.30 -1.57
C GLY A 200 10.43 1.64 -2.93
N LYS A 201 11.65 1.18 -3.25
CA LYS A 201 11.92 0.39 -4.46
C LYS A 201 11.75 -1.10 -4.20
N ILE A 202 11.35 -1.86 -5.20
CA ILE A 202 11.22 -3.31 -5.10
C ILE A 202 12.62 -3.94 -5.15
N ALA A 203 13.04 -4.53 -4.02
CA ALA A 203 14.33 -5.18 -3.88
C ALA A 203 14.28 -6.68 -4.17
N ARG A 204 13.15 -7.32 -3.88
CA ARG A 204 12.97 -8.75 -4.15
C ARG A 204 11.57 -9.06 -4.61
N ILE A 205 11.48 -10.00 -5.56
CA ILE A 205 10.23 -10.57 -6.04
C ILE A 205 10.37 -12.08 -5.98
N THR A 206 9.36 -12.76 -5.43
CA THR A 206 9.29 -14.23 -5.43
C THR A 206 7.93 -14.65 -5.96
N ASP A 207 7.94 -15.30 -7.12
CA ASP A 207 6.72 -15.68 -7.82
C ASP A 207 6.44 -17.18 -7.68
N PHE A 208 5.18 -17.48 -7.44
CA PHE A 208 4.65 -18.84 -7.47
C PHE A 208 3.50 -18.90 -8.48
N TRP A 209 3.53 -19.91 -9.33
CA TRP A 209 2.51 -20.18 -10.34
C TRP A 209 1.87 -21.53 -10.03
N PRO A 210 0.83 -21.58 -9.17
CA PRO A 210 0.19 -22.83 -8.77
C PRO A 210 -0.41 -23.57 -9.96
N GLU A 211 0.03 -24.78 -10.18
CA GLU A 211 -0.54 -25.67 -11.18
C GLU A 211 -1.66 -26.53 -10.55
N PRO A 212 -2.78 -26.75 -11.25
CA PRO A 212 -3.80 -27.69 -10.80
C PRO A 212 -3.21 -29.11 -10.68
N TYR A 213 -3.56 -29.81 -9.63
CA TYR A 213 -3.19 -31.22 -9.47
C TYR A 213 -4.40 -32.07 -9.10
N GLU A 214 -4.31 -33.37 -9.37
CA GLU A 214 -5.41 -34.30 -9.06
C GLU A 214 -5.63 -34.41 -7.55
N LEU A 215 -6.90 -34.38 -7.19
CA LEU A 215 -7.32 -34.56 -5.80
C LEU A 215 -6.93 -35.96 -5.30
N PRO A 216 -6.18 -36.09 -4.19
CA PRO A 216 -5.88 -37.40 -3.60
C PRO A 216 -7.13 -38.17 -3.28
N ALA A 217 -7.19 -39.45 -3.73
CA ALA A 217 -8.34 -40.31 -3.55
C ALA A 217 -8.76 -40.48 -2.07
N SER A 218 -7.79 -40.40 -1.15
CA SER A 218 -8.02 -40.54 0.31
C SER A 218 -8.94 -39.48 0.89
N ARG A 219 -9.08 -38.32 0.24
CA ARG A 219 -9.93 -37.21 0.71
C ARG A 219 -11.04 -36.78 -0.27
N ALA A 220 -11.19 -37.52 -1.39
CA ALA A 220 -12.17 -37.18 -2.41
C ALA A 220 -13.62 -37.16 -1.90
N HIS A 221 -13.90 -37.95 -0.88
CA HIS A 221 -15.24 -38.09 -0.25
C HIS A 221 -15.55 -36.94 0.76
N LEU A 222 -14.58 -36.05 1.06
CA LEU A 222 -14.71 -34.99 2.05
C LEU A 222 -14.91 -33.62 1.42
N VAL A 223 -14.84 -33.47 0.11
CA VAL A 223 -14.82 -32.19 -0.59
C VAL A 223 -15.71 -32.21 -1.83
N GLU A 224 -16.22 -31.06 -2.20
CA GLU A 224 -16.89 -30.80 -3.48
C GLU A 224 -15.88 -30.16 -4.45
N ARG A 225 -16.00 -30.49 -5.74
CA ARG A 225 -15.21 -29.82 -6.80
C ARG A 225 -16.01 -28.64 -7.35
N TYR A 226 -15.33 -27.55 -7.67
CA TYR A 226 -15.88 -26.35 -8.31
C TYR A 226 -15.24 -26.10 -9.67
#